data_492f9a34f620552dc29837f7d2388d87
#
_entry.id   492f9a34f620552dc29837f7d2388d87
#
_cell.length_a   1.000
_cell.length_b   1.000
_cell.length_c   1.000
_cell.angle_alpha   90.00
_cell.angle_beta   90.00
_cell.angle_gamma   90.00
#
_symmetry.space_group_name_H-M   'P 1'
#
loop_
_entity.id
_entity.type
_entity.pdbx_description
1 polymer ?
#
loop_
_entity_poly.entity_id
_entity_poly.type
_entity_poly.pdbx_seq_one_letter_code
_entity_poly.pdbx_strand_id
1 'polypeptide(L)'
;ILIMDEPFAALGAQTREIMQAELLRIWRESGKTVLFITHQINEAIYLADRVIVFGARPGKVKEMIKIDLARPRDLSIKRDPKFLQYEDRLWTLIEEEVKKTMIQDQVVHNINN
;
A
#
# COMPACT_ATOMS: atom_id res chain seq x y z
N ILE A 1 2.99 8.42 17.73
CA ILE A 1 2.91 8.01 16.32
C ILE A 1 4.28 7.60 15.83
N LEU A 2 4.37 6.45 15.22
CA LEU A 2 5.57 5.96 14.58
C LEU A 2 5.41 6.06 13.06
N ILE A 3 6.38 6.65 12.37
CA ILE A 3 6.37 6.78 10.91
C ILE A 3 7.45 5.88 10.33
N MET A 4 7.06 5.01 9.40
CA MET A 4 7.97 4.12 8.70
C MET A 4 7.81 4.34 7.19
N ASP A 5 8.90 4.71 6.52
CA ASP A 5 8.89 5.02 5.08
C ASP A 5 9.66 3.93 4.34
N GLU A 6 8.91 3.04 3.69
CA GLU A 6 9.42 1.92 2.89
C GLU A 6 10.55 1.14 3.58
N PRO A 7 10.32 0.66 4.81
CA PRO A 7 11.41 0.06 5.58
C PRO A 7 11.93 -1.26 4.99
N PHE A 8 11.14 -1.91 4.12
CA PHE A 8 11.50 -3.21 3.53
C PHE A 8 11.86 -3.14 2.05
N ALA A 9 12.04 -1.93 1.50
CA ALA A 9 12.24 -1.74 0.06
C ALA A 9 13.46 -2.49 -0.50
N ALA A 10 14.52 -2.61 0.28
CA ALA A 10 15.76 -3.26 -0.14
C ALA A 10 15.76 -4.78 0.03
N LEU A 11 14.70 -5.36 0.61
CA LEU A 11 14.65 -6.79 0.93
C LEU A 11 14.08 -7.61 -0.22
N GLY A 12 14.55 -8.86 -0.37
CA GLY A 12 13.95 -9.82 -1.27
C GLY A 12 12.56 -10.24 -0.79
N ALA A 13 11.78 -10.85 -1.70
CA ALA A 13 10.36 -11.15 -1.46
C ALA A 13 10.13 -12.02 -0.21
N GLN A 14 10.90 -13.08 -0.04
CA GLN A 14 10.72 -13.98 1.10
C GLN A 14 11.09 -13.32 2.42
N THR A 15 12.21 -12.61 2.45
CA THR A 15 12.65 -11.88 3.63
C THR A 15 11.65 -10.79 4.00
N ARG A 16 11.10 -10.11 3.00
CA ARG A 16 10.07 -9.08 3.21
C ARG A 16 8.84 -9.66 3.91
N GLU A 17 8.36 -10.82 3.46
CA GLU A 17 7.18 -11.46 4.08
C GLU A 17 7.43 -11.84 5.53
N ILE A 18 8.60 -12.39 5.82
CA ILE A 18 8.99 -12.74 7.19
C ILE A 18 9.01 -11.49 8.07
N MET A 19 9.60 -10.40 7.57
CA MET A 19 9.68 -9.15 8.31
C MET A 19 8.32 -8.48 8.48
N GLN A 20 7.43 -8.59 7.51
CA GLN A 20 6.06 -8.10 7.63
C GLN A 20 5.32 -8.80 8.78
N ALA A 21 5.42 -10.13 8.83
CA ALA A 21 4.77 -10.91 9.89
C ALA A 21 5.34 -10.56 11.27
N GLU A 22 6.64 -10.38 11.37
CA GLU A 22 7.30 -10.00 12.62
C GLU A 22 6.87 -8.60 13.06
N LEU A 23 6.76 -7.67 12.12
CA LEU A 23 6.34 -6.30 12.40
C LEU A 23 4.90 -6.25 12.93
N LEU A 24 3.99 -7.03 12.35
CA LEU A 24 2.61 -7.11 12.86
C LEU A 24 2.57 -7.62 14.30
N ARG A 25 3.40 -8.61 14.62
CA ARG A 25 3.49 -9.13 15.98
C ARG A 25 3.93 -8.05 16.96
N ILE A 26 4.95 -7.28 16.58
CA ILE A 26 5.48 -6.20 17.42
C ILE A 26 4.43 -5.11 17.61
N TRP A 27 3.74 -4.71 16.54
CA TRP A 27 2.73 -3.65 16.61
C TRP A 27 1.54 -4.05 17.48
N ARG A 28 1.11 -5.30 17.40
CA ARG A 28 0.02 -5.81 18.23
C ARG A 28 0.33 -5.69 19.71
N GLU A 29 1.57 -5.93 20.09
CA GLU A 29 2.01 -5.84 21.49
C GLU A 29 2.22 -4.39 21.93
N SER A 30 2.63 -3.51 21.03
CA SER A 30 2.98 -2.13 21.38
C SER A 30 1.78 -1.20 21.56
N GLY A 31 0.67 -1.46 20.86
CA GLY A 31 -0.51 -0.61 20.89
C GLY A 31 -0.33 0.78 20.29
N LYS A 32 0.76 1.03 19.58
CA LYS A 32 1.06 2.34 19.00
C LYS A 32 0.37 2.54 17.67
N THR A 33 0.09 3.80 17.35
CA THR A 33 -0.37 4.18 16.00
C THR A 33 0.82 4.26 15.08
N VAL A 34 0.72 3.61 13.91
CA VAL A 34 1.81 3.56 12.94
C VAL A 34 1.32 4.08 11.60
N LEU A 35 2.11 4.98 11.00
CA LEU A 35 1.95 5.41 9.63
C LEU A 35 3.03 4.71 8.79
N PHE A 36 2.60 3.82 7.90
CA PHE A 36 3.50 3.01 7.08
C PHE A 36 3.36 3.40 5.62
N ILE A 37 4.47 3.79 5.00
CA ILE A 37 4.51 4.22 3.60
C ILE A 37 5.15 3.13 2.77
N THR A 38 4.46 2.71 1.70
CA THR A 38 4.96 1.66 0.82
C THR A 38 4.39 1.81 -0.60
N HIS A 39 5.13 1.32 -1.59
CA HIS A 39 4.64 1.16 -2.96
C HIS A 39 4.12 -0.26 -3.22
N GLN A 40 4.21 -1.14 -2.25
CA GLN A 40 3.76 -2.53 -2.39
C GLN A 40 2.31 -2.66 -1.92
N ILE A 41 1.42 -2.95 -2.87
CA ILE A 41 -0.02 -3.04 -2.57
C ILE A 41 -0.32 -4.14 -1.56
N ASN A 42 0.24 -5.34 -1.75
CA ASN A 42 -0.04 -6.45 -0.84
C ASN A 42 0.47 -6.19 0.57
N GLU A 43 1.59 -5.48 0.69
CA GLU A 43 2.14 -5.08 1.99
C GLU A 43 1.18 -4.14 2.73
N ALA A 44 0.65 -3.15 2.02
CA ALA A 44 -0.29 -2.19 2.59
C ALA A 44 -1.55 -2.90 3.12
N ILE A 45 -2.13 -3.80 2.33
CA ILE A 45 -3.34 -4.54 2.73
C ILE A 45 -3.06 -5.45 3.93
N TYR A 46 -1.93 -6.13 3.90
CA TYR A 46 -1.57 -7.07 4.97
C TYR A 46 -1.36 -6.37 6.30
N LEU A 47 -0.71 -5.20 6.29
CA LEU A 47 -0.31 -4.50 7.51
C LEU A 47 -1.38 -3.57 8.07
N ALA A 48 -2.15 -2.92 7.22
CA ALA A 48 -2.93 -1.76 7.63
C ALA A 48 -4.34 -2.06 8.10
N ASP A 49 -4.86 -1.17 8.96
CA ASP A 49 -6.29 -1.07 9.23
C ASP A 49 -6.98 -0.23 8.16
N ARG A 50 -6.27 0.78 7.66
CA ARG A 50 -6.75 1.67 6.60
C ARG A 50 -5.63 1.94 5.63
N VAL A 51 -5.96 1.94 4.33
CA VAL A 51 -5.02 2.28 3.28
C VAL A 51 -5.46 3.58 2.63
N ILE A 52 -4.52 4.52 2.54
CA ILE A 52 -4.76 5.82 1.90
C ILE A 52 -4.03 5.81 0.57
N VAL A 53 -4.78 6.03 -0.51
CA VAL A 53 -4.22 6.14 -1.87
C VAL A 53 -4.08 7.61 -2.20
N PHE A 54 -2.85 8.04 -2.51
CA PHE A 54 -2.60 9.42 -2.92
C PHE A 54 -2.74 9.56 -4.42
N GLY A 55 -3.26 10.72 -4.85
CA GLY A 55 -3.33 11.05 -6.26
C GLY A 55 -1.95 11.37 -6.83
N ALA A 56 -1.88 11.47 -8.16
CA ALA A 56 -0.63 11.78 -8.87
C ALA A 56 -0.06 13.15 -8.50
N ARG A 57 -0.90 14.06 -8.01
CA ARG A 57 -0.45 15.37 -7.54
C ARG A 57 -0.18 15.34 -6.05
N PRO A 58 0.97 15.91 -5.59
CA PRO A 58 1.28 15.93 -4.16
C PRO A 58 0.17 16.56 -3.32
N GLY A 59 -0.08 15.99 -2.15
CA GLY A 59 -1.01 16.52 -1.18
C GLY A 59 -2.47 16.16 -1.39
N LYS A 60 -2.80 15.39 -2.43
CA LYS A 60 -4.18 14.96 -2.67
C LYS A 60 -4.39 13.51 -2.29
N VAL A 61 -5.38 13.26 -1.45
CA VAL A 61 -5.86 11.92 -1.14
C VAL A 61 -6.90 11.54 -2.19
N LYS A 62 -6.66 10.45 -2.91
CA LYS A 62 -7.61 9.95 -3.89
C LYS A 62 -8.72 9.17 -3.21
N GLU A 63 -8.37 8.27 -2.32
CA GLU A 63 -9.33 7.43 -1.62
C GLU A 63 -8.74 6.86 -0.34
N MET A 64 -9.59 6.63 0.64
CA MET A 64 -9.23 5.90 1.87
C MET A 64 -10.07 4.65 1.94
N ILE A 65 -9.41 3.49 2.09
CA ILE A 65 -10.07 2.19 2.14
C ILE A 65 -9.84 1.55 3.50
N LYS A 66 -10.92 1.22 4.18
CA LYS A 66 -10.86 0.43 5.40
C LYS A 66 -10.63 -1.03 5.05
N ILE A 67 -9.60 -1.63 5.63
CA ILE A 67 -9.27 -3.03 5.39
C ILE A 67 -9.96 -3.88 6.45
N ASP A 68 -11.07 -4.48 6.06
CA ASP A 68 -11.88 -5.33 6.94
C ASP A 68 -11.40 -6.79 6.85
N LEU A 69 -10.21 -7.02 7.38
CA LEU A 69 -9.62 -8.35 7.54
C LEU A 69 -9.33 -8.56 9.02
N ALA A 70 -9.77 -9.69 9.56
CA ALA A 70 -9.63 -9.97 10.98
C ALA A 70 -8.15 -10.04 11.41
N ARG A 71 -7.88 -9.58 12.62
CA ARG A 71 -6.58 -9.74 13.25
C ARG A 71 -6.67 -10.83 14.33
N PRO A 72 -5.61 -11.57 14.61
CA PRO A 72 -4.29 -11.48 13.97
C PRO A 72 -4.31 -12.02 12.53
N ARG A 73 -3.47 -11.42 11.68
CA ARG A 73 -3.34 -11.85 10.29
C ARG A 73 -2.05 -12.63 10.10
N ASP A 74 -2.14 -13.84 9.54
CA ASP A 74 -0.94 -14.56 9.13
C ASP A 74 -0.73 -14.40 7.62
N LEU A 75 0.41 -14.87 7.11
CA LEU A 75 0.76 -14.70 5.71
C LEU A 75 -0.22 -15.40 4.75
N SER A 76 -0.93 -16.43 5.21
CA SER A 76 -1.89 -17.15 4.38
C SER A 76 -3.09 -16.29 3.99
N ILE A 77 -3.36 -15.22 4.73
CA ILE A 77 -4.47 -14.30 4.41
C ILE A 77 -4.29 -13.65 3.04
N LYS A 78 -3.05 -13.57 2.54
CA LYS A 78 -2.76 -13.02 1.21
C LYS A 78 -3.39 -13.84 0.08
N ARG A 79 -3.83 -15.05 0.37
CA ARG A 79 -4.52 -15.94 -0.59
C ARG A 79 -6.03 -15.93 -0.42
N ASP A 80 -6.54 -15.26 0.59
CA ASP A 80 -7.98 -15.14 0.83
C ASP A 80 -8.64 -14.33 -0.28
N PRO A 81 -9.83 -14.75 -0.78
CA PRO A 81 -10.54 -13.99 -1.81
C PRO A 81 -10.78 -12.54 -1.45
N LYS A 82 -11.06 -12.24 -0.19
CA LYS A 82 -11.30 -10.88 0.27
C LYS A 82 -10.04 -10.02 0.17
N PHE A 83 -8.88 -10.60 0.49
CA PHE A 83 -7.59 -9.93 0.30
C PHE A 83 -7.36 -9.60 -1.18
N LEU A 84 -7.62 -10.56 -2.06
CA LEU A 84 -7.46 -10.37 -3.50
C LEU A 84 -8.39 -9.31 -4.07
N GLN A 85 -9.60 -9.17 -3.52
CA GLN A 85 -10.52 -8.09 -3.90
C GLN A 85 -9.97 -6.72 -3.55
N TYR A 86 -9.38 -6.56 -2.37
CA TYR A 86 -8.72 -5.31 -1.99
C TYR A 86 -7.54 -5.02 -2.90
N GLU A 87 -6.74 -6.02 -3.21
CA GLU A 87 -5.59 -5.89 -4.10
C GLU A 87 -6.02 -5.40 -5.48
N ASP A 88 -7.06 -6.01 -6.04
CA ASP A 88 -7.61 -5.63 -7.34
C ASP A 88 -8.10 -4.18 -7.34
N ARG A 89 -8.84 -3.79 -6.31
CA ARG A 89 -9.34 -2.43 -6.17
C ARG A 89 -8.23 -1.41 -6.10
N LEU A 90 -7.20 -1.67 -5.30
CA LEU A 90 -6.05 -0.77 -5.17
C LEU A 90 -5.26 -0.67 -6.46
N TRP A 91 -5.08 -1.79 -7.16
CA TRP A 91 -4.43 -1.79 -8.47
C TRP A 91 -5.18 -0.87 -9.46
N THR A 92 -6.50 -0.98 -9.50
CA THR A 92 -7.32 -0.14 -10.37
C THR A 92 -7.15 1.34 -10.06
N LEU A 93 -7.17 1.71 -8.79
CA LEU A 93 -7.00 3.10 -8.37
C LEU A 93 -5.63 3.66 -8.73
N ILE A 94 -4.59 2.87 -8.53
CA ILE A 94 -3.22 3.28 -8.84
C ILE A 94 -3.02 3.36 -10.36
N GLU A 95 -3.56 2.41 -11.11
CA GLU A 95 -3.50 2.40 -12.57
C GLU A 95 -4.10 3.67 -13.17
N GLU A 96 -5.25 4.10 -12.66
CA GLU A 96 -5.88 5.35 -13.09
C GLU A 96 -4.96 6.55 -12.91
N GLU A 97 -4.26 6.63 -11.77
CA GLU A 97 -3.34 7.72 -11.49
C GLU A 97 -2.10 7.69 -12.38
N VAL A 98 -1.57 6.50 -12.65
CA VAL A 98 -0.43 6.34 -13.57
C VAL A 98 -0.81 6.76 -14.98
N LYS A 99 -1.98 6.37 -15.46
CA LYS A 99 -2.48 6.76 -16.78
C LYS A 99 -2.64 8.28 -16.90
N LYS A 100 -3.18 8.93 -15.86
CA LYS A 100 -3.30 10.40 -15.86
C LYS A 100 -1.94 11.08 -15.97
N THR A 101 -0.96 10.59 -15.23
CA THR A 101 0.40 11.13 -15.28
C THR A 101 1.02 10.96 -16.65
N MET A 102 0.87 9.78 -17.26
CA MET A 102 1.39 9.51 -18.59
C MET A 102 0.77 10.42 -19.65
N ILE A 103 -0.54 10.65 -19.59
CA ILE A 103 -1.25 11.53 -20.51
C ILE A 103 -0.74 12.96 -20.36
N GLN A 104 -0.58 13.46 -19.14
CA GLN A 104 -0.05 14.80 -18.89
C GLN A 104 1.36 14.96 -19.44
N ASP A 105 2.22 13.97 -19.24
CA ASP A 105 3.58 13.99 -19.76
C ASP A 105 3.59 14.03 -21.28
N GLN A 106 2.72 13.29 -21.96
CA GLN A 106 2.60 13.30 -23.40
C GLN A 106 2.13 14.67 -23.93
N VAL A 107 1.17 15.28 -23.26
CA VAL A 107 0.67 16.60 -23.64
C VAL A 107 1.77 17.64 -23.52
N VAL A 108 2.52 17.65 -22.43
CA VAL A 108 3.64 18.57 -22.21
C VAL A 108 4.72 18.35 -23.26
N HIS A 109 5.04 17.10 -23.57
CA HIS A 109 6.04 16.77 -24.60
C HIS A 109 5.62 17.27 -25.97
N ASN A 110 4.35 17.09 -26.34
CA ASN A 110 3.82 17.57 -27.62
C ASN A 110 3.83 19.09 -27.74
N ILE A 111 3.61 19.79 -26.65
CA ILE A 111 3.64 21.26 -26.65
C ILE A 111 5.06 21.79 -26.82
N ASN A 112 6.05 21.10 -26.28
CA ASN A 112 7.46 21.50 -26.34
C ASN A 112 8.16 21.12 -27.65
N ASN A 113 7.54 20.32 -28.47
CA ASN A 113 8.03 19.95 -29.80
C ASN A 113 7.45 20.87 -30.86
#